data_40e88f9a3e1cd1fa83677bb485a9deda
#
_entry.id   40e88f9a3e1cd1fa83677bb485a9deda
#
_cell.length_a   1.000
_cell.length_b   1.000
_cell.length_c   1.000
_cell.angle_alpha   90.00
_cell.angle_beta   90.00
_cell.angle_gamma   90.00
#
_symmetry.space_group_name_H-M   'P 1'
#
loop_
_entity.id
_entity.type
_entity.pdbx_description
1 polymer ?
#
loop_
_entity_poly.entity_id
_entity_poly.type
_entity_poly.pdbx_seq_one_letter_code
_entity_poly.pdbx_strand_id
1 'polypeptide(L)'
;MIPYFELKKVATELTTRCECILFGSLGLQMAYPQVLPDAPHDADLFAAGNRDNLVQIITLLRDNGYLVYSWQYPIVSGFDWEILRGRFYFRGVKKILGYEPAIIDVTYEIAGLQYEELDVLTQKVEGIKTLTKDGFICALGRCEKEKHLLECEMLKRL
;
A
#
# COMPACT_ATOMS: atom_id res chain seq x y z
N MET A 1 -13.85 -5.57 13.89
CA MET A 1 -12.98 -6.63 13.27
C MET A 1 -12.52 -6.16 11.91
N ILE A 2 -11.21 -6.23 11.65
CA ILE A 2 -10.62 -5.80 10.39
C ILE A 2 -10.90 -6.84 9.31
N PRO A 3 -11.35 -6.45 8.10
CA PRO A 3 -11.64 -7.42 7.03
C PRO A 3 -10.38 -7.81 6.26
N TYR A 4 -9.46 -8.54 6.89
CA TYR A 4 -8.18 -8.94 6.27
C TYR A 4 -8.36 -9.76 4.99
N PHE A 5 -9.39 -10.60 4.94
CA PHE A 5 -9.69 -11.38 3.74
C PHE A 5 -9.93 -10.48 2.51
N GLU A 6 -10.61 -9.35 2.71
CA GLU A 6 -10.86 -8.39 1.64
C GLU A 6 -9.60 -7.60 1.28
N LEU A 7 -8.85 -7.14 2.29
CA LEU A 7 -7.60 -6.40 2.07
C LEU A 7 -6.59 -7.26 1.30
N LYS A 8 -6.42 -8.52 1.71
CA LYS A 8 -5.49 -9.45 1.05
C LYS A 8 -5.94 -9.80 -0.36
N LYS A 9 -7.24 -10.00 -0.57
CA LYS A 9 -7.80 -10.29 -1.89
C LYS A 9 -7.47 -9.17 -2.88
N VAL A 10 -7.75 -7.93 -2.50
CA VAL A 10 -7.52 -6.78 -3.38
C VAL A 10 -6.03 -6.49 -3.54
N ALA A 11 -5.24 -6.62 -2.47
CA ALA A 11 -3.78 -6.49 -2.56
C ALA A 11 -3.18 -7.53 -3.53
N THR A 12 -3.67 -8.77 -3.51
CA THR A 12 -3.24 -9.80 -4.48
C THR A 12 -3.52 -9.35 -5.90
N GLU A 13 -4.73 -8.89 -6.18
CA GLU A 13 -5.11 -8.45 -7.52
C GLU A 13 -4.29 -7.25 -7.98
N LEU A 14 -4.17 -6.24 -7.14
CA LEU A 14 -3.44 -5.02 -7.47
C LEU A 14 -1.95 -5.27 -7.70
N THR A 15 -1.31 -6.04 -6.82
CA THR A 15 0.13 -6.31 -6.96
C THR A 15 0.44 -7.28 -8.12
N THR A 16 -0.54 -8.05 -8.57
CA THR A 16 -0.39 -8.94 -9.72
C THR A 16 -0.58 -8.21 -11.04
N ARG A 17 -1.55 -7.29 -11.11
CA ARG A 17 -1.98 -6.64 -12.36
C ARG A 17 -1.42 -5.25 -12.58
N CYS A 18 -0.92 -4.60 -11.54
CA CYS A 18 -0.41 -3.24 -11.59
C CYS A 18 1.02 -3.17 -11.05
N GLU A 19 1.70 -2.08 -11.34
CA GLU A 19 3.01 -1.80 -10.76
C GLU A 19 2.84 -1.22 -9.36
N CYS A 20 2.67 -2.10 -8.38
CA CYS A 20 2.57 -1.70 -6.97
C CYS A 20 3.05 -2.80 -6.04
N ILE A 21 3.40 -2.40 -4.83
CA ILE A 21 4.01 -3.24 -3.80
C ILE A 21 3.23 -3.01 -2.51
N LEU A 22 2.80 -4.08 -1.84
CA LEU A 22 2.26 -3.97 -0.49
C LEU A 22 3.42 -3.68 0.47
N PHE A 23 3.36 -2.55 1.15
CA PHE A 23 4.34 -2.17 2.16
C PHE A 23 3.61 -1.76 3.45
N GLY A 24 4.15 -0.90 4.27
CA GLY A 24 3.50 -0.48 5.50
C GLY A 24 3.27 -1.62 6.48
N SER A 25 2.36 -1.42 7.41
CA SER A 25 2.15 -2.35 8.53
C SER A 25 1.64 -3.72 8.10
N LEU A 26 0.71 -3.79 7.18
CA LEU A 26 0.18 -5.08 6.73
C LEU A 26 1.24 -5.90 6.00
N GLY A 27 1.98 -5.29 5.10
CA GLY A 27 3.08 -5.96 4.39
C GLY A 27 4.17 -6.44 5.35
N LEU A 28 4.53 -5.60 6.32
CA LEU A 28 5.53 -5.94 7.34
C LEU A 28 5.06 -7.11 8.22
N GLN A 29 3.80 -7.07 8.68
CA GLN A 29 3.24 -8.16 9.50
C GLN A 29 3.18 -9.47 8.73
N MET A 30 2.81 -9.44 7.46
CA MET A 30 2.73 -10.66 6.66
C MET A 30 4.11 -11.28 6.41
N ALA A 31 5.11 -10.45 6.12
CA ALA A 31 6.46 -10.93 5.82
C ALA A 31 7.28 -11.24 7.06
N TYR A 32 7.14 -10.42 8.11
CA TYR A 32 7.92 -10.52 9.35
C TYR A 32 7.02 -10.30 10.57
N PRO A 33 6.13 -11.25 10.88
CA PRO A 33 5.14 -11.09 11.96
C PRO A 33 5.76 -10.89 13.34
N GLN A 34 7.00 -11.33 13.54
CA GLN A 34 7.70 -11.12 14.80
C GLN A 34 8.11 -9.66 15.06
N VAL A 35 8.12 -8.82 14.03
CA VAL A 35 8.46 -7.39 14.15
C VAL A 35 7.26 -6.54 14.52
N LEU A 36 6.08 -6.91 14.05
CA LEU A 36 4.86 -6.13 14.26
C LEU A 36 3.82 -6.97 15.03
N PRO A 37 3.72 -6.77 16.37
CA PRO A 37 2.79 -7.54 17.19
C PRO A 37 1.34 -7.08 17.05
N ASP A 38 1.10 -5.81 16.74
CA ASP A 38 -0.25 -5.27 16.64
C ASP A 38 -0.84 -5.46 15.25
N ALA A 39 -2.14 -5.72 15.20
CA ALA A 39 -2.84 -5.89 13.94
C ALA A 39 -2.96 -4.56 13.18
N PRO A 40 -2.58 -4.50 11.90
CA PRO A 40 -2.75 -3.30 11.09
C PRO A 40 -4.23 -3.07 10.76
N HIS A 41 -4.59 -1.81 10.49
CA HIS A 41 -5.98 -1.42 10.20
C HIS A 41 -6.27 -1.28 8.70
N ASP A 42 -5.24 -1.09 7.88
CA ASP A 42 -5.36 -0.81 6.46
C ASP A 42 -4.24 -1.47 5.66
N ALA A 43 -4.36 -1.43 4.35
CA ALA A 43 -3.33 -1.87 3.43
C ALA A 43 -2.69 -0.66 2.77
N ASP A 44 -1.37 -0.56 2.85
CA ASP A 44 -0.59 0.48 2.20
C ASP A 44 0.13 -0.08 0.97
N LEU A 45 -0.13 0.52 -0.18
CA LEU A 45 0.51 0.16 -1.44
C LEU A 45 1.42 1.30 -1.90
N PHE A 46 2.62 0.96 -2.33
CA PHE A 46 3.51 1.88 -3.02
C PHE A 46 3.44 1.57 -4.51
N ALA A 47 3.03 2.55 -5.31
CA ALA A 47 2.77 2.37 -6.73
C ALA A 47 3.72 3.20 -7.59
N ALA A 48 4.00 2.72 -8.80
CA ALA A 48 4.67 3.53 -9.81
C ALA A 48 3.77 4.70 -10.19
N GLY A 49 4.30 5.93 -10.11
CA GLY A 49 3.55 7.17 -10.21
C GLY A 49 3.32 7.65 -11.65
N ASN A 50 3.03 6.76 -12.57
CA ASN A 50 2.67 7.14 -13.93
C ASN A 50 1.16 7.04 -14.15
N ARG A 51 0.66 7.81 -15.11
CA ARG A 51 -0.78 7.94 -15.38
C ARG A 51 -1.45 6.59 -15.61
N ASP A 52 -0.92 5.77 -16.50
CA ASP A 52 -1.57 4.53 -16.90
C ASP A 52 -1.68 3.54 -15.75
N ASN A 53 -0.63 3.45 -14.92
CA ASN A 53 -0.63 2.61 -13.74
C ASN A 53 -1.66 3.06 -12.71
N LEU A 54 -1.72 4.36 -12.41
CA LEU A 54 -2.68 4.89 -11.43
C LEU A 54 -4.13 4.78 -11.92
N VAL A 55 -4.38 4.99 -13.21
CA VAL A 55 -5.71 4.76 -13.80
C VAL A 55 -6.14 3.32 -13.62
N GLN A 56 -5.24 2.37 -13.87
CA GLN A 56 -5.54 0.95 -13.71
C GLN A 56 -5.84 0.60 -12.26
N ILE A 57 -5.05 1.12 -11.31
CA ILE A 57 -5.28 0.88 -9.88
C ILE A 57 -6.65 1.43 -9.45
N ILE A 58 -6.97 2.66 -9.83
CA ILE A 58 -8.27 3.28 -9.49
C ILE A 58 -9.43 2.48 -10.10
N THR A 59 -9.29 2.04 -11.34
CA THR A 59 -10.29 1.22 -12.02
C THR A 59 -10.53 -0.09 -11.28
N LEU A 60 -9.46 -0.79 -10.90
CA LEU A 60 -9.58 -2.05 -10.15
C LEU A 60 -10.19 -1.85 -8.76
N LEU A 61 -9.84 -0.76 -8.07
CA LEU A 61 -10.47 -0.44 -6.79
C LEU A 61 -11.97 -0.24 -6.95
N ARG A 62 -12.39 0.53 -7.94
CA ARG A 62 -13.82 0.77 -8.22
C ARG A 62 -14.54 -0.51 -8.60
N ASP A 63 -13.93 -1.35 -9.43
CA ASP A 63 -14.51 -2.65 -9.85
C ASP A 63 -14.70 -3.59 -8.65
N ASN A 64 -13.90 -3.43 -7.61
CA ASN A 64 -14.02 -4.17 -6.36
C ASN A 64 -14.92 -3.49 -5.32
N GLY A 65 -15.61 -2.42 -5.70
CA GLY A 65 -16.60 -1.76 -4.85
C GLY A 65 -16.04 -0.68 -3.92
N TYR A 66 -14.83 -0.22 -4.14
CA TYR A 66 -14.22 0.86 -3.36
C TYR A 66 -14.64 2.22 -3.89
N LEU A 67 -14.91 3.15 -2.98
CA LEU A 67 -14.96 4.58 -3.27
C LEU A 67 -13.53 5.12 -3.16
N VAL A 68 -13.10 5.91 -4.13
CA VAL A 68 -11.73 6.41 -4.18
C VAL A 68 -11.69 7.91 -3.91
N TYR A 69 -10.78 8.32 -3.03
CA TYR A 69 -10.61 9.71 -2.61
C TYR A 69 -9.16 10.14 -2.82
N SER A 70 -8.95 11.33 -3.40
CA SER A 70 -7.67 12.01 -3.35
C SER A 70 -7.71 12.96 -2.15
N TRP A 71 -7.04 12.58 -1.06
CA TRP A 71 -7.21 13.23 0.23
C TRP A 71 -8.70 13.18 0.64
N GLN A 72 -9.35 14.32 0.84
CA GLN A 72 -10.77 14.39 1.21
C GLN A 72 -11.70 14.56 -0.01
N TYR A 73 -11.15 14.63 -1.23
CA TYR A 73 -11.94 14.85 -2.44
C TYR A 73 -12.27 13.52 -3.12
N PRO A 74 -13.56 13.20 -3.31
CA PRO A 74 -13.94 11.95 -3.99
C PRO A 74 -13.60 12.02 -5.48
N ILE A 75 -13.09 10.92 -6.00
CA ILE A 75 -12.86 10.73 -7.44
C ILE A 75 -14.09 9.98 -7.97
N VAL A 76 -15.12 10.72 -8.42
CA VAL A 76 -16.42 10.13 -8.75
C VAL A 76 -16.62 9.82 -10.23
N SER A 77 -15.95 10.56 -11.12
CA SER A 77 -16.06 10.35 -12.56
C SER A 77 -14.76 10.76 -13.25
N GLY A 78 -14.42 10.03 -14.32
CA GLY A 78 -13.21 10.32 -15.06
C GLY A 78 -11.93 10.13 -14.24
N PHE A 79 -10.82 10.41 -14.87
CA PHE A 79 -9.52 10.41 -14.24
C PHE A 79 -8.76 11.62 -14.79
N ASP A 80 -8.39 12.52 -13.90
CA ASP A 80 -7.59 13.69 -14.26
C ASP A 80 -6.21 13.58 -13.65
N TRP A 81 -5.22 13.27 -14.49
CA TRP A 81 -3.83 13.15 -14.10
C TRP A 81 -3.29 14.44 -13.46
N GLU A 82 -3.73 15.60 -13.95
CA GLU A 82 -3.26 16.88 -13.42
C GLU A 82 -3.74 17.11 -11.98
N ILE A 83 -4.88 16.52 -11.61
CA ILE A 83 -5.36 16.57 -10.23
C ILE A 83 -4.52 15.65 -9.33
N LEU A 84 -4.22 14.43 -9.77
CA LEU A 84 -3.47 13.46 -8.96
C LEU A 84 -1.97 13.70 -8.94
N ARG A 85 -1.44 14.33 -9.98
CA ARG A 85 -0.04 14.68 -10.06
C ARG A 85 0.34 15.62 -8.92
N GLY A 86 1.33 15.22 -8.12
CA GLY A 86 1.77 15.98 -6.96
C GLY A 86 0.87 15.86 -5.72
N ARG A 87 -0.14 15.00 -5.74
CA ARG A 87 -1.00 14.72 -4.56
C ARG A 87 -0.46 13.63 -3.66
N PHE A 88 0.55 12.89 -4.10
CA PHE A 88 1.29 11.88 -3.36
C PHE A 88 0.53 10.61 -3.05
N TYR A 89 -0.79 10.64 -2.78
CA TYR A 89 -1.54 9.44 -2.47
C TYR A 89 -3.05 9.60 -2.74
N PHE A 90 -3.73 8.46 -2.84
CA PHE A 90 -5.19 8.39 -2.79
C PHE A 90 -5.62 7.16 -1.97
N ARG A 91 -6.87 7.16 -1.56
CA ARG A 91 -7.44 6.15 -0.67
C ARG A 91 -8.68 5.51 -1.26
N GLY A 92 -8.75 4.17 -1.22
CA GLY A 92 -9.97 3.43 -1.47
C GLY A 92 -10.63 3.00 -0.16
N VAL A 93 -11.93 3.15 -0.06
CA VAL A 93 -12.72 2.76 1.11
C VAL A 93 -13.90 1.90 0.67
N LYS A 94 -14.08 0.75 1.32
CA LYS A 94 -15.21 -0.14 1.06
C LYS A 94 -15.86 -0.56 2.37
N LYS A 95 -17.16 -0.35 2.49
CA LYS A 95 -17.92 -0.82 3.66
C LYS A 95 -18.16 -2.32 3.54
N ILE A 96 -17.86 -3.03 4.60
CA ILE A 96 -18.06 -4.48 4.69
C ILE A 96 -19.03 -4.76 5.85
N LEU A 97 -20.15 -5.42 5.56
CA LEU A 97 -21.15 -5.72 6.56
C LEU A 97 -20.56 -6.57 7.69
N GLY A 98 -20.71 -6.11 8.92
CA GLY A 98 -20.20 -6.80 10.12
C GLY A 98 -18.72 -6.57 10.41
N TYR A 99 -18.04 -5.73 9.63
CA TYR A 99 -16.62 -5.43 9.79
C TYR A 99 -16.37 -3.92 9.77
N GLU A 100 -15.19 -3.52 10.19
CA GLU A 100 -14.70 -2.17 9.92
C GLU A 100 -14.54 -1.99 8.41
N PRO A 101 -14.57 -0.76 7.90
CA PRO A 101 -14.35 -0.52 6.48
C PRO A 101 -12.98 -1.04 6.04
N ALA A 102 -12.93 -1.65 4.86
CA ALA A 102 -11.66 -1.97 4.22
C ALA A 102 -11.06 -0.69 3.65
N ILE A 103 -9.83 -0.39 4.03
CA ILE A 103 -9.11 0.82 3.61
C ILE A 103 -7.84 0.43 2.89
N ILE A 104 -7.66 0.97 1.69
CA ILE A 104 -6.46 0.77 0.88
C ILE A 104 -5.89 2.14 0.55
N ASP A 105 -4.70 2.40 1.05
CA ASP A 105 -3.96 3.62 0.77
C ASP A 105 -2.93 3.35 -0.32
N VAL A 106 -2.93 4.16 -1.37
CA VAL A 106 -1.97 4.06 -2.47
C VAL A 106 -1.12 5.31 -2.47
N THR A 107 0.16 5.14 -2.14
CA THR A 107 1.18 6.18 -2.18
C THR A 107 1.99 6.02 -3.45
N TYR A 108 2.20 7.09 -4.20
CA TYR A 108 2.94 7.04 -5.46
C TYR A 108 4.04 8.08 -5.58
N GLU A 109 4.17 8.93 -4.57
CA GLU A 109 5.29 9.87 -4.48
C GLU A 109 5.79 9.90 -3.03
N ILE A 110 7.00 9.44 -2.81
CA ILE A 110 7.70 9.52 -1.52
C ILE A 110 9.01 10.27 -1.79
N ALA A 111 9.27 11.31 -1.00
CA ALA A 111 10.46 12.13 -1.17
C ALA A 111 11.74 11.28 -1.13
N GLY A 112 12.54 11.38 -2.19
CA GLY A 112 13.82 10.66 -2.30
C GLY A 112 13.72 9.17 -2.50
N LEU A 113 12.53 8.63 -2.81
CA LEU A 113 12.34 7.20 -3.06
C LEU A 113 11.58 6.99 -4.37
N GLN A 114 12.16 6.22 -5.28
CA GLN A 114 11.54 5.84 -6.54
C GLN A 114 10.98 4.42 -6.45
N TYR A 115 9.87 4.16 -7.14
CA TYR A 115 9.27 2.83 -7.19
C TYR A 115 10.29 1.76 -7.63
N GLU A 116 11.09 2.06 -8.65
CA GLU A 116 12.06 1.14 -9.22
C GLU A 116 13.14 0.72 -8.21
N GLU A 117 13.47 1.56 -7.25
CA GLU A 117 14.43 1.24 -6.20
C GLU A 117 13.89 0.16 -5.26
N LEU A 118 12.61 0.16 -4.97
CA LEU A 118 11.97 -0.86 -4.13
C LEU A 118 11.55 -2.09 -4.92
N ASP A 119 11.23 -1.96 -6.19
CA ASP A 119 10.74 -3.07 -7.02
C ASP A 119 11.75 -4.22 -7.12
N VAL A 120 13.04 -3.92 -7.05
CA VAL A 120 14.11 -4.93 -7.03
C VAL A 120 14.30 -5.59 -5.66
N LEU A 121 13.64 -5.09 -4.63
CA LEU A 121 13.74 -5.57 -3.24
C LEU A 121 12.41 -6.17 -2.79
N THR A 122 11.78 -6.97 -3.65
CA THR A 122 10.46 -7.55 -3.39
C THR A 122 10.50 -9.06 -3.28
N GLN A 123 9.49 -9.60 -2.61
CA GLN A 123 9.20 -11.02 -2.50
C GLN A 123 7.69 -11.23 -2.59
N LYS A 124 7.26 -12.47 -2.73
CA LYS A 124 5.83 -12.81 -2.65
C LYS A 124 5.54 -13.54 -1.35
N VAL A 125 4.52 -13.07 -0.63
CA VAL A 125 3.99 -13.69 0.57
C VAL A 125 2.49 -13.91 0.34
N GLU A 126 2.04 -15.14 0.41
CA GLU A 126 0.63 -15.52 0.12
C GLU A 126 0.15 -15.00 -1.25
N GLY A 127 1.05 -14.95 -2.24
CA GLY A 127 0.75 -14.45 -3.58
C GLY A 127 0.74 -12.93 -3.72
N ILE A 128 1.03 -12.20 -2.66
CA ILE A 128 1.08 -10.73 -2.66
C ILE A 128 2.53 -10.27 -2.77
N LYS A 129 2.80 -9.38 -3.72
CA LYS A 129 4.12 -8.77 -3.86
C LYS A 129 4.32 -7.76 -2.73
N THR A 130 5.31 -8.03 -1.88
CA THR A 130 5.69 -7.17 -0.76
C THR A 130 7.20 -7.00 -0.72
N LEU A 131 7.72 -6.29 0.28
CA LEU A 131 9.15 -6.02 0.38
C LEU A 131 9.90 -7.14 1.07
N THR A 132 11.15 -7.34 0.70
CA THR A 132 12.12 -8.13 1.45
C THR A 132 12.54 -7.36 2.72
N LYS A 133 13.33 -8.00 3.58
CA LYS A 133 13.90 -7.32 4.75
C LYS A 133 14.63 -6.05 4.36
N ASP A 134 15.48 -6.11 3.37
CA ASP A 134 16.23 -4.93 2.88
C ASP A 134 15.29 -3.87 2.29
N GLY A 135 14.22 -4.29 1.61
CA GLY A 135 13.21 -3.38 1.09
C GLY A 135 12.49 -2.62 2.20
N PHE A 136 12.06 -3.31 3.26
CA PHE A 136 11.43 -2.67 4.42
C PHE A 136 12.40 -1.73 5.14
N ILE A 137 13.65 -2.12 5.33
CA ILE A 137 14.65 -1.25 5.95
C ILE A 137 14.84 0.01 5.12
N CYS A 138 14.89 -0.11 3.80
CA CYS A 138 15.00 1.04 2.89
C CYS A 138 13.78 1.97 3.02
N ALA A 139 12.56 1.42 2.98
CA ALA A 139 11.33 2.21 3.06
C ALA A 139 11.13 2.86 4.43
N LEU A 140 11.33 2.11 5.52
CA LEU A 140 11.18 2.59 6.89
C LEU A 140 12.23 3.64 7.25
N GLY A 141 13.45 3.49 6.74
CA GLY A 141 14.54 4.44 6.96
C GLY A 141 14.29 5.82 6.37
N ARG A 142 13.31 5.96 5.46
CA ARG A 142 12.89 7.26 4.90
C ARG A 142 11.87 7.97 5.79
N CYS A 143 11.31 7.30 6.81
CA CYS A 143 10.36 7.86 7.75
C CYS A 143 11.08 8.27 9.03
N GLU A 144 10.81 9.49 9.51
CA GLU A 144 11.41 10.01 10.75
C GLU A 144 10.61 9.63 12.01
N LYS A 145 9.51 8.86 11.84
CA LYS A 145 8.69 8.43 12.97
C LYS A 145 9.45 7.39 13.81
N GLU A 146 9.44 7.57 15.13
CA GLU A 146 10.11 6.67 16.09
C GLU A 146 9.67 5.22 15.91
N LYS A 147 8.37 4.97 15.68
CA LYS A 147 7.83 3.64 15.41
C LYS A 147 8.56 2.94 14.26
N HIS A 148 8.77 3.64 13.15
CA HIS A 148 9.42 3.07 11.96
C HIS A 148 10.91 2.83 12.18
N LEU A 149 11.56 3.68 12.95
CA LEU A 149 12.96 3.49 13.32
C LEU A 149 13.14 2.25 14.19
N LEU A 150 12.23 2.02 15.15
CA LEU A 150 12.24 0.82 15.98
C LEU A 150 12.00 -0.46 15.15
N GLU A 151 11.02 -0.43 14.25
CA GLU A 151 10.76 -1.54 13.34
C GLU A 151 11.98 -1.86 12.48
N CYS A 152 12.67 -0.83 11.99
CA CYS A 152 13.89 -0.96 11.21
C CYS A 152 14.99 -1.66 12.02
N GLU A 153 15.20 -1.25 13.27
CA GLU A 153 16.19 -1.87 14.16
C GLU A 153 15.85 -3.34 14.45
N MET A 154 14.57 -3.66 14.66
CA MET A 154 14.13 -5.05 14.85
C MET A 154 14.38 -5.90 13.61
N LEU A 155 14.12 -5.38 12.42
CA LEU A 155 14.40 -6.06 11.15
C LEU A 155 15.90 -6.36 10.98
N LYS A 156 16.76 -5.41 11.34
CA LYS A 156 18.21 -5.58 11.24
C LYS A 156 18.74 -6.69 12.14
N ARG A 157 18.02 -7.02 13.21
CA ARG A 157 18.40 -8.08 14.15
C ARG A 157 17.96 -9.47 13.71
N LEU A 158 17.12 -9.56 12.70
CA LEU A 158 16.71 -10.84 12.12
C LEU A 158 17.82 -11.37 11.20
#